data_28bc7384046a397ad05f4776c2b7ef8a
#
_entry.id   28bc7384046a397ad05f4776c2b7ef8a
#
_cell.length_a   1.000
_cell.length_b   1.000
_cell.length_c   1.000
_cell.angle_alpha   90.00
_cell.angle_beta   90.00
_cell.angle_gamma   90.00
#
_symmetry.space_group_name_H-M   'P 1'
#
loop_
_entity.id
_entity.type
_entity.pdbx_description
1 polymer ?
#
loop_
_entity_poly.entity_id
_entity_poly.type
_entity_poly.pdbx_seq_one_letter_code
_entity_poly.pdbx_strand_id
1 'polypeptide(L)'
;MPRSKQRTGLFRRMKSYMLALVIASLVLNNTASAFSAYSNSELDELEKAFVAEINQSNSVLRDPLCNQYITRLGQKLAQQSDQVPPSFFIVTSDEINAFAGPGGHIGINSELFLLSEHESELAAVLAHEIAHVRQHHLYRMLEHQHRMQVPMLASMLAAIALGAVIPGIGSGAIMAALGGFAQDNINFIRSNEKEADRIGIDMLKRAGFDPRGMICFFQRMR
;
A
#
# COMPACT_ATOMS: atom_id res chain seq x y z
N MET A 1 22.66 -60.50 -8.54
CA MET A 1 22.82 -59.39 -7.57
C MET A 1 22.23 -58.10 -8.12
N PRO A 2 21.02 -57.63 -7.71
CA PRO A 2 20.66 -56.23 -7.82
C PRO A 2 19.83 -55.72 -6.64
N ARG A 3 20.30 -55.89 -5.37
CA ARG A 3 19.54 -55.38 -4.19
C ARG A 3 20.06 -54.04 -3.62
N SER A 4 21.18 -53.50 -4.06
CA SER A 4 21.78 -52.31 -3.46
C SER A 4 21.25 -50.97 -4.03
N LYS A 5 20.84 -50.92 -5.29
CA LYS A 5 20.34 -49.66 -5.91
C LYS A 5 18.93 -49.24 -5.45
N GLN A 6 18.07 -50.16 -5.01
CA GLN A 6 16.73 -49.83 -4.51
C GLN A 6 16.75 -49.20 -3.10
N ARG A 7 17.71 -49.62 -2.23
CA ARG A 7 17.82 -49.05 -0.88
C ARG A 7 18.26 -47.60 -0.86
N THR A 8 19.16 -47.21 -1.77
CA THR A 8 19.64 -45.80 -1.85
C THR A 8 18.55 -44.83 -2.36
N GLY A 9 17.67 -45.30 -3.23
CA GLY A 9 16.52 -44.48 -3.73
C GLY A 9 15.46 -44.24 -2.64
N LEU A 10 15.18 -45.22 -1.81
CA LEU A 10 14.21 -45.14 -0.72
C LEU A 10 14.72 -44.19 0.40
N PHE A 11 15.99 -44.30 0.77
CA PHE A 11 16.63 -43.42 1.77
C PHE A 11 16.70 -41.97 1.30
N ARG A 12 16.92 -41.72 0.00
CA ARG A 12 16.93 -40.37 -0.57
C ARG A 12 15.54 -39.75 -0.59
N ARG A 13 14.51 -40.53 -0.90
CA ARG A 13 13.10 -40.10 -0.83
C ARG A 13 12.66 -39.81 0.62
N MET A 14 13.03 -40.66 1.55
CA MET A 14 12.72 -40.52 2.97
C MET A 14 13.37 -39.25 3.57
N LYS A 15 14.60 -38.91 3.18
CA LYS A 15 15.26 -37.64 3.58
C LYS A 15 14.55 -36.41 3.00
N SER A 16 14.07 -36.49 1.74
CA SER A 16 13.28 -35.39 1.14
C SER A 16 11.93 -35.17 1.83
N TYR A 17 11.24 -36.26 2.23
CA TYR A 17 9.98 -36.13 2.98
C TYR A 17 10.19 -35.60 4.39
N MET A 18 11.27 -36.04 5.08
CA MET A 18 11.63 -35.48 6.39
C MET A 18 11.98 -34.00 6.29
N LEU A 19 12.73 -33.58 5.29
CA LEU A 19 13.07 -32.18 5.08
C LEU A 19 11.81 -31.35 4.79
N ALA A 20 10.90 -31.84 3.95
CA ALA A 20 9.62 -31.21 3.66
C ALA A 20 8.72 -31.08 4.91
N LEU A 21 8.69 -32.11 5.75
CA LEU A 21 7.98 -32.12 7.04
C LEU A 21 8.58 -31.14 8.05
N VAL A 22 9.90 -31.03 8.12
CA VAL A 22 10.60 -30.07 8.98
C VAL A 22 10.33 -28.64 8.50
N ILE A 23 10.40 -28.39 7.19
CA ILE A 23 10.08 -27.08 6.61
C ILE A 23 8.60 -26.74 6.86
N ALA A 24 7.67 -27.67 6.65
CA ALA A 24 6.25 -27.48 6.92
C ALA A 24 6.00 -27.19 8.41
N SER A 25 6.68 -27.89 9.34
CA SER A 25 6.55 -27.63 10.77
C SER A 25 7.13 -26.28 11.21
N LEU A 26 8.24 -25.86 10.60
CA LEU A 26 8.83 -24.53 10.83
C LEU A 26 7.92 -23.41 10.31
N VAL A 27 7.28 -23.60 9.16
CA VAL A 27 6.31 -22.65 8.61
C VAL A 27 5.05 -22.59 9.48
N LEU A 28 4.50 -23.73 9.91
CA LEU A 28 3.31 -23.82 10.76
C LEU A 28 3.54 -23.25 12.17
N ASN A 29 4.71 -23.43 12.75
CA ASN A 29 5.01 -22.89 14.08
C ASN A 29 5.24 -21.37 14.07
N ASN A 30 5.65 -20.76 12.94
CA ASN A 30 5.83 -19.32 12.80
C ASN A 30 4.55 -18.58 12.38
N THR A 31 3.51 -19.27 11.91
CA THR A 31 2.27 -18.63 11.48
C THR A 31 1.44 -18.04 12.63
N ALA A 32 1.59 -18.57 13.85
CA ALA A 32 0.85 -18.05 15.01
C ALA A 32 1.34 -16.64 15.46
N SER A 33 2.61 -16.30 15.18
CA SER A 33 3.16 -14.98 15.51
C SER A 33 3.10 -13.98 14.34
N ALA A 34 2.84 -14.45 13.12
CA ALA A 34 2.83 -13.63 11.91
C ALA A 34 1.47 -12.94 11.61
N PHE A 35 0.45 -13.20 12.42
CA PHE A 35 -0.88 -12.58 12.30
C PHE A 35 -1.06 -11.34 13.17
N SER A 36 0.01 -10.77 13.71
CA SER A 36 -0.05 -9.48 14.38
C SER A 36 -0.15 -8.39 13.31
N ALA A 37 -1.31 -7.80 13.15
CA ALA A 37 -1.45 -6.47 12.57
C ALA A 37 -0.45 -5.53 13.26
N TYR A 38 0.07 -4.52 12.55
CA TYR A 38 0.89 -3.48 13.18
C TYR A 38 0.22 -3.01 14.47
N SER A 39 0.97 -3.01 15.56
CA SER A 39 0.45 -2.51 16.84
C SER A 39 0.23 -1.00 16.74
N ASN A 40 -0.67 -0.46 17.55
CA ASN A 40 -0.87 0.99 17.60
C ASN A 40 0.44 1.73 17.89
N SER A 41 1.35 1.14 18.70
CA SER A 41 2.65 1.74 18.98
C SER A 41 3.57 1.80 17.76
N GLU A 42 3.56 0.79 16.87
CA GLU A 42 4.33 0.81 15.63
C GLU A 42 3.78 1.86 14.64
N LEU A 43 2.47 2.02 14.57
CA LEU A 43 1.83 3.05 13.77
C LEU A 43 2.14 4.47 14.30
N ASP A 44 2.12 4.65 15.61
CA ASP A 44 2.51 5.91 16.27
C ASP A 44 4.00 6.25 16.04
N GLU A 45 4.87 5.25 16.06
CA GLU A 45 6.29 5.45 15.74
C GLU A 45 6.51 5.82 14.27
N LEU A 46 5.75 5.19 13.36
CA LEU A 46 5.78 5.52 11.94
C LEU A 46 5.32 6.97 11.69
N GLU A 47 4.24 7.40 12.35
CA GLU A 47 3.76 8.78 12.28
C GLU A 47 4.81 9.76 12.83
N LYS A 48 5.38 9.51 14.00
CA LYS A 48 6.42 10.37 14.60
C LYS A 48 7.64 10.49 13.70
N ALA A 49 8.11 9.39 13.13
CA ALA A 49 9.24 9.40 12.21
C ALA A 49 8.92 10.22 10.94
N PHE A 50 7.72 10.05 10.39
CA PHE A 50 7.26 10.79 9.22
C PHE A 50 7.16 12.30 9.51
N VAL A 51 6.56 12.69 10.63
CA VAL A 51 6.47 14.11 11.05
C VAL A 51 7.85 14.71 11.30
N ALA A 52 8.77 13.96 11.90
CA ALA A 52 10.13 14.40 12.11
C ALA A 52 10.86 14.68 10.78
N GLU A 53 10.69 13.81 9.78
CA GLU A 53 11.26 13.99 8.44
C GLU A 53 10.68 15.24 7.76
N ILE A 54 9.35 15.43 7.78
CA ILE A 54 8.70 16.63 7.25
C ILE A 54 9.26 17.89 7.91
N ASN A 55 9.40 17.89 9.23
CA ASN A 55 9.86 19.06 9.96
C ASN A 55 11.32 19.42 9.68
N GLN A 56 12.15 18.43 9.38
CA GLN A 56 13.57 18.61 9.04
C GLN A 56 13.80 18.89 7.55
N SER A 57 12.83 18.55 6.69
CA SER A 57 12.98 18.70 5.25
C SER A 57 13.02 20.18 4.83
N ASN A 58 14.02 20.51 4.03
CA ASN A 58 14.12 21.82 3.37
C ASN A 58 13.17 21.93 2.17
N SER A 59 12.58 20.83 1.72
CA SER A 59 11.63 20.80 0.61
C SER A 59 10.21 21.19 1.06
N VAL A 60 9.92 21.30 2.34
CA VAL A 60 8.60 21.72 2.81
C VAL A 60 8.45 23.23 2.68
N LEU A 61 7.48 23.67 1.90
CA LEU A 61 7.15 25.07 1.71
C LEU A 61 6.52 25.63 2.99
N ARG A 62 7.18 26.61 3.60
CA ARG A 62 6.76 27.23 4.87
C ARG A 62 6.06 28.58 4.68
N ASP A 63 5.57 28.87 3.46
CA ASP A 63 4.81 30.08 3.20
C ASP A 63 3.46 30.05 3.95
N PRO A 64 3.17 31.03 4.82
CA PRO A 64 1.96 31.02 5.64
C PRO A 64 0.66 31.13 4.79
N LEU A 65 0.69 31.88 3.66
CA LEU A 65 -0.49 32.07 2.84
C LEU A 65 -0.84 30.79 2.08
N CYS A 66 0.14 30.14 1.46
CA CYS A 66 -0.05 28.88 0.77
C CYS A 66 -0.54 27.78 1.73
N ASN A 67 0.09 27.67 2.90
CA ASN A 67 -0.30 26.65 3.89
C ASN A 67 -1.70 26.93 4.47
N GLN A 68 -2.06 28.20 4.71
CA GLN A 68 -3.40 28.56 5.17
C GLN A 68 -4.47 28.25 4.12
N TYR A 69 -4.17 28.54 2.85
CA TYR A 69 -5.09 28.25 1.74
C TYR A 69 -5.38 26.73 1.63
N ILE A 70 -4.34 25.91 1.54
CA ILE A 70 -4.48 24.47 1.45
C ILE A 70 -5.22 23.88 2.67
N THR A 71 -4.88 24.36 3.86
CA THR A 71 -5.54 23.92 5.11
C THR A 71 -7.04 24.27 5.09
N ARG A 72 -7.41 25.48 4.67
CA ARG A 72 -8.82 25.88 4.57
C ARG A 72 -9.57 25.06 3.55
N LEU A 73 -8.97 24.82 2.37
CA LEU A 73 -9.57 24.03 1.30
C LEU A 73 -9.79 22.59 1.77
N GLY A 74 -8.78 21.98 2.36
CA GLY A 74 -8.88 20.63 2.90
C GLY A 74 -9.87 20.50 4.05
N GLN A 75 -9.90 21.47 4.98
CA GLN A 75 -10.89 21.50 6.06
C GLN A 75 -12.32 21.62 5.52
N LYS A 76 -12.56 22.49 4.51
CA LYS A 76 -13.87 22.62 3.86
C LYS A 76 -14.36 21.30 3.27
N LEU A 77 -13.44 20.51 2.67
CA LEU A 77 -13.74 19.17 2.17
C LEU A 77 -13.99 18.17 3.29
N ALA A 78 -13.22 18.27 4.38
CA ALA A 78 -13.29 17.33 5.52
C ALA A 78 -14.44 17.59 6.50
N GLN A 79 -15.12 18.72 6.45
CA GLN A 79 -16.16 19.14 7.43
C GLN A 79 -17.35 18.20 7.58
N GLN A 80 -17.51 17.23 6.67
CA GLN A 80 -18.66 16.31 6.64
C GLN A 80 -18.41 15.00 7.43
N SER A 81 -17.44 14.97 8.34
CA SER A 81 -17.08 13.75 9.07
C SER A 81 -16.73 14.06 10.52
N ASP A 82 -17.14 13.17 11.44
CA ASP A 82 -16.78 13.21 12.86
C ASP A 82 -15.33 12.77 13.15
N GLN A 83 -14.55 12.42 12.11
CA GLN A 83 -13.15 12.05 12.23
C GLN A 83 -12.26 13.29 12.38
N VAL A 84 -11.10 13.13 13.02
CA VAL A 84 -10.08 14.18 13.12
C VAL A 84 -9.70 14.63 11.70
N PRO A 85 -9.76 15.94 11.41
CA PRO A 85 -9.41 16.43 10.07
C PRO A 85 -7.92 16.17 9.78
N PRO A 86 -7.59 15.79 8.53
CA PRO A 86 -6.21 15.65 8.10
C PRO A 86 -5.42 16.96 8.27
N SER A 87 -4.11 16.86 8.43
CA SER A 87 -3.21 18.00 8.31
C SER A 87 -2.64 18.10 6.89
N PHE A 88 -2.33 19.31 6.43
CA PHE A 88 -1.90 19.58 5.06
C PHE A 88 -0.58 20.32 5.05
N PHE A 89 0.31 19.95 4.12
CA PHE A 89 1.57 20.64 3.87
C PHE A 89 1.93 20.60 2.40
N ILE A 90 2.77 21.55 1.96
CA ILE A 90 3.22 21.64 0.55
C ILE A 90 4.69 21.26 0.48
N VAL A 91 5.03 20.43 -0.50
CA VAL A 91 6.41 20.04 -0.82
C VAL A 91 6.84 20.77 -2.08
N THR A 92 7.97 21.45 -2.06
CA THR A 92 8.60 22.04 -3.24
C THR A 92 9.12 20.92 -4.13
N SER A 93 8.49 20.71 -5.27
CA SER A 93 8.82 19.64 -6.23
C SER A 93 8.25 19.99 -7.59
N ASP A 94 8.98 19.65 -8.65
CA ASP A 94 8.56 19.78 -10.04
C ASP A 94 7.69 18.60 -10.51
N GLU A 95 7.43 17.63 -9.63
CA GLU A 95 6.54 16.50 -9.91
C GLU A 95 5.10 16.86 -9.58
N ILE A 96 4.16 16.47 -10.44
CA ILE A 96 2.72 16.60 -10.20
C ILE A 96 2.30 15.43 -9.33
N ASN A 97 2.19 15.67 -8.02
CA ASN A 97 1.82 14.61 -7.08
C ASN A 97 1.15 15.16 -5.81
N ALA A 98 0.33 14.32 -5.20
CA ALA A 98 -0.14 14.45 -3.82
C ALA A 98 -0.10 13.07 -3.16
N PHE A 99 -0.05 13.00 -1.84
CA PHE A 99 0.02 11.74 -1.14
C PHE A 99 -0.53 11.85 0.28
N ALA A 100 -1.12 10.76 0.75
CA ALA A 100 -1.54 10.58 2.14
C ALA A 100 -0.46 9.83 2.91
N GLY A 101 0.05 10.42 3.97
CA GLY A 101 1.04 9.84 4.89
C GLY A 101 0.42 9.31 6.19
N PRO A 102 1.26 8.69 7.06
CA PRO A 102 0.86 8.23 8.38
C PRO A 102 0.25 9.37 9.22
N GLY A 103 -0.66 9.03 10.14
CA GLY A 103 -1.29 10.02 11.02
C GLY A 103 -2.28 10.97 10.34
N GLY A 104 -2.60 10.75 9.06
CA GLY A 104 -3.51 11.61 8.31
C GLY A 104 -2.86 12.90 7.80
N HIS A 105 -1.55 12.90 7.62
CA HIS A 105 -0.81 14.00 7.00
C HIS A 105 -0.90 13.90 5.48
N ILE A 106 -1.36 14.96 4.81
CA ILE A 106 -1.49 15.02 3.34
C ILE A 106 -0.47 16.01 2.79
N GLY A 107 0.43 15.50 1.95
CA GLY A 107 1.41 16.30 1.22
C GLY A 107 0.94 16.60 -0.20
N ILE A 108 1.23 17.81 -0.68
CA ILE A 108 0.91 18.28 -2.03
C ILE A 108 2.16 18.87 -2.63
N ASN A 109 2.56 18.41 -3.79
CA ASN A 109 3.69 18.99 -4.50
C ASN A 109 3.32 20.36 -5.08
N SER A 110 4.29 21.31 -5.06
CA SER A 110 4.09 22.66 -5.55
C SER A 110 3.65 22.71 -7.01
N GLU A 111 4.17 21.80 -7.85
CA GLU A 111 3.80 21.76 -9.28
C GLU A 111 2.32 21.41 -9.47
N LEU A 112 1.76 20.51 -8.69
CA LEU A 112 0.32 20.22 -8.71
C LEU A 112 -0.51 21.47 -8.37
N PHE A 113 -0.05 22.24 -7.39
CA PHE A 113 -0.70 23.48 -6.98
C PHE A 113 -0.66 24.54 -8.11
N LEU A 114 0.50 24.66 -8.79
CA LEU A 114 0.71 25.63 -9.86
C LEU A 114 -0.03 25.29 -11.15
N LEU A 115 -0.18 24.01 -11.46
CA LEU A 115 -0.84 23.53 -12.68
C LEU A 115 -2.37 23.41 -12.55
N SER A 116 -2.91 23.57 -11.35
CA SER A 116 -4.37 23.58 -11.16
C SER A 116 -4.96 24.89 -11.72
N GLU A 117 -5.77 24.78 -12.76
CA GLU A 117 -6.39 25.95 -13.41
C GLU A 117 -7.61 26.46 -12.63
N HIS A 118 -8.28 25.57 -11.91
CA HIS A 118 -9.47 25.88 -11.13
C HIS A 118 -9.36 25.28 -9.73
N GLU A 119 -9.92 25.98 -8.74
CA GLU A 119 -9.94 25.49 -7.36
C GLU A 119 -10.59 24.10 -7.23
N SER A 120 -11.58 23.79 -8.08
CA SER A 120 -12.23 22.47 -8.10
C SER A 120 -11.28 21.32 -8.51
N GLU A 121 -10.22 21.60 -9.27
CA GLU A 121 -9.21 20.58 -9.63
C GLU A 121 -8.34 20.26 -8.43
N LEU A 122 -7.83 21.27 -7.76
CA LEU A 122 -7.06 21.10 -6.54
C LEU A 122 -7.91 20.46 -5.43
N ALA A 123 -9.16 20.90 -5.28
CA ALA A 123 -10.12 20.32 -4.37
C ALA A 123 -10.38 18.83 -4.68
N ALA A 124 -10.38 18.44 -5.96
CA ALA A 124 -10.59 17.06 -6.38
C ALA A 124 -9.44 16.14 -5.92
N VAL A 125 -8.19 16.58 -6.10
CA VAL A 125 -7.03 15.83 -5.62
C VAL A 125 -7.03 15.74 -4.10
N LEU A 126 -7.29 16.84 -3.41
CA LEU A 126 -7.39 16.84 -1.95
C LEU A 126 -8.51 15.91 -1.44
N ALA A 127 -9.67 15.92 -2.09
CA ALA A 127 -10.78 15.04 -1.72
C ALA A 127 -10.42 13.56 -1.89
N HIS A 128 -9.67 13.21 -2.93
CA HIS A 128 -9.14 11.87 -3.16
C HIS A 128 -8.17 11.45 -2.03
N GLU A 129 -7.19 12.31 -1.68
CA GLU A 129 -6.25 12.04 -0.60
C GLU A 129 -6.93 11.96 0.78
N ILE A 130 -7.91 12.83 1.05
CA ILE A 130 -8.72 12.76 2.27
C ILE A 130 -9.49 11.45 2.33
N ALA A 131 -9.98 10.94 1.20
CA ALA A 131 -10.65 9.64 1.14
C ALA A 131 -9.68 8.50 1.49
N HIS A 132 -8.42 8.53 0.99
CA HIS A 132 -7.38 7.57 1.37
C HIS A 132 -7.14 7.57 2.88
N VAL A 133 -7.01 8.74 3.50
CA VAL A 133 -6.84 8.87 4.96
C VAL A 133 -8.03 8.29 5.72
N ARG A 134 -9.25 8.68 5.34
CA ARG A 134 -10.48 8.25 6.01
C ARG A 134 -10.75 6.76 5.93
N GLN A 135 -10.40 6.14 4.82
CA GLN A 135 -10.53 4.71 4.62
C GLN A 135 -9.33 3.92 5.13
N HIS A 136 -8.36 4.59 5.75
CA HIS A 136 -7.14 3.98 6.27
C HIS A 136 -6.39 3.14 5.21
N HIS A 137 -6.38 3.60 3.94
CA HIS A 137 -5.81 2.83 2.82
C HIS A 137 -4.34 2.52 3.02
N LEU A 138 -3.55 3.44 3.59
CA LEU A 138 -2.13 3.20 3.92
C LEU A 138 -1.99 2.03 4.91
N TYR A 139 -2.75 2.03 5.99
CA TYR A 139 -2.69 0.98 7.01
C TYR A 139 -3.22 -0.35 6.48
N ARG A 140 -4.30 -0.33 5.70
CA ARG A 140 -4.82 -1.52 5.01
C ARG A 140 -3.81 -2.09 4.02
N MET A 141 -3.04 -1.25 3.33
CA MET A 141 -1.98 -1.67 2.41
C MET A 141 -0.82 -2.32 3.17
N LEU A 142 -0.36 -1.73 4.27
CA LEU A 142 0.69 -2.29 5.11
C LEU A 142 0.27 -3.65 5.68
N GLU A 143 -0.97 -3.76 6.18
CA GLU A 143 -1.55 -5.00 6.68
C GLU A 143 -1.69 -6.06 5.58
N HIS A 144 -2.15 -5.67 4.39
CA HIS A 144 -2.23 -6.55 3.23
C HIS A 144 -0.86 -7.10 2.83
N GLN A 145 0.15 -6.26 2.73
CA GLN A 145 1.52 -6.68 2.41
C GLN A 145 2.07 -7.65 3.47
N HIS A 146 1.86 -7.34 4.75
CA HIS A 146 2.30 -8.21 5.84
C HIS A 146 1.62 -9.57 5.79
N ARG A 147 0.30 -9.63 5.57
CA ARG A 147 -0.46 -10.88 5.42
C ARG A 147 -0.02 -11.71 4.20
N MET A 148 0.43 -11.07 3.12
CA MET A 148 0.87 -11.74 1.91
C MET A 148 2.27 -12.35 2.00
N GLN A 149 3.12 -11.87 2.90
CA GLN A 149 4.50 -12.37 3.03
C GLN A 149 4.55 -13.85 3.41
N VAL A 150 3.74 -14.29 4.37
CA VAL A 150 3.76 -15.68 4.85
C VAL A 150 3.26 -16.66 3.80
N PRO A 151 2.07 -16.48 3.18
CA PRO A 151 1.62 -17.36 2.10
C PRO A 151 2.55 -17.37 0.89
N MET A 152 3.16 -16.22 0.55
CA MET A 152 4.12 -16.11 -0.53
C MET A 152 5.37 -16.96 -0.26
N LEU A 153 5.97 -16.82 0.92
CA LEU A 153 7.13 -17.63 1.32
C LEU A 153 6.79 -19.12 1.39
N ALA A 154 5.63 -19.48 1.94
CA ALA A 154 5.17 -20.85 2.02
C ALA A 154 4.98 -21.48 0.63
N SER A 155 4.38 -20.76 -0.31
CA SER A 155 4.21 -21.26 -1.68
C SER A 155 5.52 -21.35 -2.44
N MET A 156 6.46 -20.43 -2.24
CA MET A 156 7.81 -20.54 -2.80
C MET A 156 8.55 -21.76 -2.27
N LEU A 157 8.54 -22.00 -0.95
CA LEU A 157 9.16 -23.16 -0.35
C LEU A 157 8.51 -24.47 -0.81
N ALA A 158 7.18 -24.50 -0.93
CA ALA A 158 6.47 -25.64 -1.48
C ALA A 158 6.85 -25.92 -2.94
N ALA A 159 6.94 -24.87 -3.78
CA ALA A 159 7.35 -25.00 -5.16
C ALA A 159 8.80 -25.52 -5.32
N ILE A 160 9.73 -25.06 -4.46
CA ILE A 160 11.11 -25.55 -4.40
C ILE A 160 11.11 -27.03 -3.99
N ALA A 161 10.37 -27.40 -2.95
CA ALA A 161 10.28 -28.77 -2.47
C ALA A 161 9.70 -29.72 -3.52
N LEU A 162 8.64 -29.30 -4.23
CA LEU A 162 8.04 -30.07 -5.32
C LEU A 162 8.99 -30.16 -6.53
N GLY A 163 9.67 -29.07 -6.87
CA GLY A 163 10.65 -29.04 -7.96
C GLY A 163 11.85 -29.93 -7.71
N ALA A 164 12.25 -30.13 -6.45
CA ALA A 164 13.29 -31.08 -6.07
C ALA A 164 12.85 -32.56 -6.24
N VAL A 165 11.53 -32.82 -6.24
CA VAL A 165 10.95 -34.17 -6.39
C VAL A 165 10.57 -34.46 -7.85
N ILE A 166 10.09 -33.44 -8.58
CA ILE A 166 9.60 -33.58 -9.97
C ILE A 166 10.37 -32.59 -10.87
N PRO A 167 11.37 -33.06 -11.65
CA PRO A 167 12.13 -32.20 -12.54
C PRO A 167 11.21 -31.47 -13.54
N GLY A 168 11.39 -30.14 -13.66
CA GLY A 168 10.65 -29.29 -14.62
C GLY A 168 9.39 -28.59 -14.08
N ILE A 169 8.87 -28.95 -12.91
CA ILE A 169 7.68 -28.29 -12.33
C ILE A 169 8.04 -27.07 -11.48
N GLY A 170 9.22 -27.06 -10.83
CA GLY A 170 9.58 -26.08 -9.82
C GLY A 170 9.55 -24.63 -10.32
N SER A 171 10.11 -24.35 -11.49
CA SER A 171 10.15 -22.99 -12.05
C SER A 171 8.77 -22.47 -12.44
N GLY A 172 7.93 -23.30 -13.05
CA GLY A 172 6.56 -22.92 -13.41
C GLY A 172 5.67 -22.64 -12.20
N ALA A 173 5.79 -23.46 -11.14
CA ALA A 173 5.03 -23.26 -9.90
C ALA A 173 5.46 -21.99 -9.17
N ILE A 174 6.77 -21.66 -9.14
CA ILE A 174 7.28 -20.41 -8.56
C ILE A 174 6.75 -19.22 -9.33
N MET A 175 6.83 -19.24 -10.66
CA MET A 175 6.33 -18.14 -11.50
C MET A 175 4.82 -17.94 -11.37
N ALA A 176 4.03 -19.03 -11.28
CA ALA A 176 2.59 -18.95 -11.07
C ALA A 176 2.24 -18.37 -9.69
N ALA A 177 2.98 -18.75 -8.63
CA ALA A 177 2.79 -18.19 -7.30
C ALA A 177 3.08 -16.68 -7.29
N LEU A 178 4.25 -16.26 -7.80
CA LEU A 178 4.63 -14.84 -7.87
C LEU A 178 3.62 -14.03 -8.70
N GLY A 179 3.15 -14.54 -9.84
CA GLY A 179 2.13 -13.89 -10.67
C GLY A 179 0.79 -13.73 -9.94
N GLY A 180 0.38 -14.73 -9.18
CA GLY A 180 -0.85 -14.67 -8.37
C GLY A 180 -0.79 -13.58 -7.30
N PHE A 181 0.30 -13.50 -6.55
CA PHE A 181 0.49 -12.46 -5.54
C PHE A 181 0.58 -11.04 -6.14
N ALA A 182 1.27 -10.89 -7.27
CA ALA A 182 1.32 -9.62 -7.98
C ALA A 182 -0.08 -9.17 -8.44
N GLN A 183 -0.89 -10.09 -8.98
CA GLN A 183 -2.24 -9.79 -9.43
C GLN A 183 -3.17 -9.43 -8.28
N ASP A 184 -3.04 -10.11 -7.13
CA ASP A 184 -3.83 -9.80 -5.93
C ASP A 184 -3.51 -8.40 -5.40
N ASN A 185 -2.23 -8.03 -5.33
CA ASN A 185 -1.80 -6.70 -4.92
C ASN A 185 -2.33 -5.60 -5.89
N ILE A 186 -2.27 -5.82 -7.20
CA ILE A 186 -2.84 -4.90 -8.20
C ILE A 186 -4.34 -4.73 -7.99
N ASN A 187 -5.08 -5.81 -7.75
CA ASN A 187 -6.51 -5.76 -7.53
C ASN A 187 -6.85 -5.01 -6.24
N PHE A 188 -6.08 -5.22 -5.18
CA PHE A 188 -6.22 -4.52 -3.90
C PHE A 188 -6.01 -3.01 -4.06
N ILE A 189 -4.90 -2.58 -4.68
CA ILE A 189 -4.62 -1.17 -4.96
C ILE A 189 -5.76 -0.56 -5.78
N ARG A 190 -6.14 -1.19 -6.89
CA ARG A 190 -7.23 -0.72 -7.76
C ARG A 190 -8.58 -0.59 -7.03
N SER A 191 -8.84 -1.46 -6.05
CA SER A 191 -10.03 -1.37 -5.22
C SER A 191 -10.02 -0.13 -4.34
N ASN A 192 -8.88 0.16 -3.71
CA ASN A 192 -8.70 1.35 -2.87
C ASN A 192 -8.83 2.64 -3.69
N GLU A 193 -8.24 2.68 -4.90
CA GLU A 193 -8.37 3.84 -5.81
C GLU A 193 -9.84 4.11 -6.17
N LYS A 194 -10.59 3.07 -6.58
CA LYS A 194 -12.02 3.22 -6.90
C LYS A 194 -12.85 3.69 -5.69
N GLU A 195 -12.50 3.24 -4.50
CA GLU A 195 -13.14 3.67 -3.26
C GLU A 195 -12.83 5.15 -2.99
N ALA A 196 -11.56 5.57 -3.13
CA ALA A 196 -11.14 6.95 -2.95
C ALA A 196 -11.79 7.89 -3.98
N ASP A 197 -11.83 7.51 -5.25
CA ASP A 197 -12.52 8.27 -6.31
C ASP A 197 -13.99 8.50 -5.97
N ARG A 198 -14.72 7.43 -5.61
CA ARG A 198 -16.15 7.51 -5.30
C ARG A 198 -16.41 8.42 -4.09
N ILE A 199 -15.63 8.27 -3.03
CA ILE A 199 -15.78 9.07 -1.81
C ILE A 199 -15.36 10.53 -2.08
N GLY A 200 -14.27 10.74 -2.81
CA GLY A 200 -13.78 12.05 -3.18
C GLY A 200 -14.79 12.84 -4.02
N ILE A 201 -15.42 12.21 -5.01
CA ILE A 201 -16.48 12.84 -5.82
C ILE A 201 -17.69 13.25 -4.96
N ASP A 202 -18.11 12.41 -4.02
CA ASP A 202 -19.20 12.74 -3.11
C ASP A 202 -18.82 13.90 -2.17
N MET A 203 -17.59 13.90 -1.69
CA MET A 203 -17.04 14.99 -0.87
C MET A 203 -16.99 16.32 -1.59
N LEU A 204 -16.56 16.36 -2.87
CA LEU A 204 -16.60 17.55 -3.72
C LEU A 204 -18.00 18.12 -3.85
N LYS A 205 -18.98 17.27 -4.15
CA LYS A 205 -20.39 17.69 -4.28
C LYS A 205 -20.91 18.34 -3.00
N ARG A 206 -20.66 17.71 -1.84
CA ARG A 206 -21.11 18.23 -0.56
C ARG A 206 -20.44 19.55 -0.19
N ALA A 207 -19.17 19.73 -0.55
CA ALA A 207 -18.42 20.96 -0.31
C ALA A 207 -18.72 22.07 -1.32
N GLY A 208 -19.58 21.81 -2.33
CA GLY A 208 -19.97 22.77 -3.35
C GLY A 208 -18.95 23.00 -4.45
N PHE A 209 -18.03 22.05 -4.67
CA PHE A 209 -17.09 22.06 -5.80
C PHE A 209 -17.64 21.30 -7.00
N ASP A 210 -17.12 21.62 -8.19
CA ASP A 210 -17.46 20.89 -9.42
C ASP A 210 -16.78 19.52 -9.46
N PRO A 211 -17.52 18.39 -9.44
CA PRO A 211 -16.91 17.07 -9.50
C PRO A 211 -16.15 16.79 -10.82
N ARG A 212 -16.41 17.56 -11.88
CA ARG A 212 -15.67 17.46 -13.14
C ARG A 212 -14.21 17.88 -12.99
N GLY A 213 -13.87 18.64 -11.94
CA GLY A 213 -12.49 19.00 -11.62
C GLY A 213 -11.57 17.78 -11.55
N MET A 214 -12.06 16.65 -11.02
CA MET A 214 -11.30 15.40 -11.00
C MET A 214 -10.98 14.89 -12.43
N ILE A 215 -11.96 14.90 -13.32
CA ILE A 215 -11.79 14.45 -14.70
C ILE A 215 -10.85 15.39 -15.47
N CYS A 216 -11.07 16.72 -15.35
CA CYS A 216 -10.27 17.74 -16.03
C CYS A 216 -8.79 17.65 -15.62
N PHE A 217 -8.52 17.51 -14.33
CA PHE A 217 -7.17 17.36 -13.80
C PHE A 217 -6.47 16.12 -14.35
N PHE A 218 -7.07 14.94 -14.24
CA PHE A 218 -6.47 13.69 -14.74
C PHE A 218 -6.32 13.62 -16.26
N GLN A 219 -7.18 14.31 -17.02
CA GLN A 219 -7.02 14.40 -18.47
C GLN A 219 -5.81 15.25 -18.87
N ARG A 220 -5.48 16.27 -18.09
CA ARG A 220 -4.32 17.15 -18.34
C ARG A 220 -3.01 16.47 -17.98
N MET A 221 -3.01 15.54 -17.03
CA MET A 221 -1.82 14.79 -16.60
C MET A 221 -1.43 13.63 -17.54
N ARG A 222 -2.20 13.36 -18.58
CA ARG A 222 -1.90 12.33 -19.59
C ARG A 222 -1.08 12.91 -20.73
#